data_3516f28619a4894792d2265d6f32bc27
#
_entry.id   3516f28619a4894792d2265d6f32bc27
#
_cell.length_a   1.000
_cell.length_b   1.000
_cell.length_c   1.000
_cell.angle_alpha   90.00
_cell.angle_beta   90.00
_cell.angle_gamma   90.00
#
_symmetry.space_group_name_H-M   'P 1'
#
loop_
_entity.id
_entity.type
_entity.pdbx_description
1 polymer ?
#
loop_
_entity_poly.entity_id
_entity_poly.type
_entity_poly.pdbx_seq_one_letter_code
_entity_poly.pdbx_strand_id
1 'polypeptide(L)'
;YFTTQGSCFYNVASVTSPVNTTWKDSVCVTVINVCNVPNAQQIADSSFSLPMSASYSNVSFVLHGRFYVNDTLILTNCSVYAYPAAQIIVLTGGALILQGTTITACTQMWKGIMLNDKSRLVMTEQSLVADADIGIQAMNGSSFFLLGSSVTDCVRSIFVPQQSNGLNNIQGYVNDGTFGR
;
A
#
# COMPACT_ATOMS: atom_id res chain seq x y z
N TYR A 1 -23.54 -1.48 19.43
CA TYR A 1 -23.98 -0.15 18.93
C TYR A 1 -22.74 0.51 18.36
N PHE A 2 -22.67 0.58 17.02
CA PHE A 2 -21.59 1.28 16.31
C PHE A 2 -22.07 2.71 16.04
N THR A 3 -21.42 3.70 16.63
CA THR A 3 -21.59 5.09 16.22
C THR A 3 -20.63 5.38 15.09
N THR A 4 -21.10 5.30 13.87
CA THR A 4 -20.39 5.84 12.71
C THR A 4 -20.49 7.36 12.76
N GLN A 5 -19.44 8.05 13.15
CA GLN A 5 -19.32 9.49 12.94
C GLN A 5 -18.96 9.70 11.45
N GLY A 6 -19.97 9.75 10.60
CA GLY A 6 -19.84 10.16 9.22
C GLY A 6 -19.74 11.68 9.16
N SER A 7 -18.63 12.22 8.68
CA SER A 7 -18.52 13.62 8.31
C SER A 7 -19.15 13.81 6.93
N CYS A 8 -20.29 14.51 6.86
CA CYS A 8 -20.86 14.89 5.57
C CYS A 8 -20.15 16.13 5.04
N PHE A 9 -19.52 16.03 3.89
CA PHE A 9 -19.03 17.18 3.14
C PHE A 9 -20.11 17.61 2.16
N TYR A 10 -20.63 18.82 2.34
CA TYR A 10 -21.60 19.40 1.41
C TYR A 10 -20.86 20.11 0.29
N ASN A 11 -20.95 19.59 -0.91
CA ASN A 11 -20.56 20.33 -2.11
C ASN A 11 -21.81 21.07 -2.61
N VAL A 12 -21.89 22.38 -2.39
CA VAL A 12 -23.02 23.19 -2.82
C VAL A 12 -22.69 23.78 -4.18
N ALA A 13 -23.23 23.20 -5.23
CA ALA A 13 -23.25 23.85 -6.54
C ALA A 13 -24.51 24.74 -6.61
N SER A 14 -24.35 26.06 -6.66
CA SER A 14 -25.45 26.98 -6.91
C SER A 14 -25.44 27.41 -8.38
N VAL A 15 -26.49 27.10 -9.10
CA VAL A 15 -26.76 27.65 -10.43
C VAL A 15 -27.80 28.75 -10.28
N THR A 16 -27.42 29.99 -10.57
CA THR A 16 -28.36 31.13 -10.59
C THR A 16 -28.96 31.25 -11.97
N SER A 17 -30.23 30.93 -12.10
CA SER A 17 -31.03 31.17 -13.28
C SER A 17 -31.50 32.62 -13.30
N PRO A 18 -31.65 33.28 -14.50
CA PRO A 18 -32.17 34.65 -14.60
C PRO A 18 -33.58 34.84 -14.06
N VAL A 19 -34.24 33.79 -13.56
CA VAL A 19 -35.59 33.80 -12.93
C VAL A 19 -35.57 33.68 -11.40
N ASN A 20 -34.45 33.95 -10.75
CA ASN A 20 -34.28 33.95 -9.28
C ASN A 20 -34.64 32.64 -8.56
N THR A 21 -34.55 31.50 -9.21
CA THR A 21 -34.66 30.18 -8.57
C THR A 21 -33.28 29.62 -8.31
N THR A 22 -32.90 29.53 -7.04
CA THR A 22 -31.65 28.89 -6.61
C THR A 22 -31.90 27.40 -6.37
N TRP A 23 -31.35 26.55 -7.22
CA TRP A 23 -31.32 25.11 -6.96
C TRP A 23 -30.07 24.80 -6.15
N LYS A 24 -30.28 24.17 -5.00
CA LYS A 24 -29.19 23.66 -4.16
C LYS A 24 -29.26 22.14 -4.19
N ASP A 25 -28.23 21.50 -4.70
CA ASP A 25 -28.06 20.07 -4.60
C ASP A 25 -26.94 19.76 -3.61
N SER A 26 -27.21 18.86 -2.69
CA SER A 26 -26.25 18.45 -1.67
C SER A 26 -26.02 16.94 -1.77
N VAL A 27 -24.80 16.55 -2.12
CA VAL A 27 -24.38 15.14 -2.07
C VAL A 27 -23.69 14.88 -0.74
N CYS A 28 -24.24 13.98 0.04
CA CYS A 28 -23.57 13.48 1.24
C CYS A 28 -22.61 12.36 0.85
N VAL A 29 -21.30 12.63 0.95
CA VAL A 29 -20.27 11.61 0.76
C VAL A 29 -19.91 11.08 2.14
N THR A 30 -20.27 9.83 2.41
CA THR A 30 -19.82 9.15 3.64
C THR A 30 -18.39 8.68 3.41
N VAL A 31 -17.43 9.29 4.09
CA VAL A 31 -16.07 8.78 4.12
C VAL A 31 -16.05 7.59 5.07
N ILE A 32 -16.00 6.39 4.51
CA ILE A 32 -15.79 5.18 5.31
C ILE A 32 -14.32 5.16 5.71
N ASN A 33 -14.04 5.23 7.01
CA ASN A 33 -12.68 5.01 7.51
C ASN A 33 -12.39 3.51 7.48
N VAL A 34 -11.87 3.04 6.36
CA VAL A 34 -11.54 1.61 6.14
C VAL A 34 -10.44 1.08 7.07
N CYS A 35 -9.74 1.98 7.77
CA CYS A 35 -8.72 1.57 8.75
C CYS A 35 -9.29 1.15 10.11
N ASN A 36 -10.57 1.31 10.36
CA ASN A 36 -11.19 0.79 11.56
C ASN A 36 -11.58 -0.69 11.36
N VAL A 37 -10.58 -1.52 11.11
CA VAL A 37 -10.77 -2.96 10.91
C VAL A 37 -10.82 -3.64 12.27
N PRO A 38 -11.95 -4.25 12.65
CA PRO A 38 -12.05 -4.96 13.93
C PRO A 38 -10.98 -6.07 14.00
N ASN A 39 -10.33 -6.18 15.16
CA ASN A 39 -9.30 -7.18 15.45
C ASN A 39 -8.02 -7.10 14.59
N ALA A 40 -7.82 -6.02 13.81
CA ALA A 40 -6.56 -5.83 13.09
C ALA A 40 -5.42 -5.53 14.07
N GLN A 41 -4.27 -6.14 13.82
CA GLN A 41 -3.06 -5.83 14.56
C GLN A 41 -2.56 -4.43 14.17
N GLN A 42 -2.46 -3.54 15.14
CA GLN A 42 -1.96 -2.18 14.94
C GLN A 42 -0.45 -2.20 14.94
N ILE A 43 0.15 -1.80 13.84
CA ILE A 43 1.59 -1.59 13.73
C ILE A 43 1.82 -0.08 13.82
N ALA A 44 2.06 0.38 15.03
CA ALA A 44 2.39 1.77 15.30
C ALA A 44 3.87 2.01 15.05
N ASP A 45 4.13 3.12 14.42
CA ASP A 45 5.38 3.81 14.10
C ASP A 45 6.76 3.13 14.28
N SER A 46 7.53 3.42 13.31
CA SER A 46 8.97 3.66 13.01
C SER A 46 10.06 2.79 13.62
N SER A 47 9.83 2.00 14.62
CA SER A 47 10.87 1.13 15.21
C SER A 47 10.44 -0.34 15.35
N PHE A 48 9.30 -0.70 14.81
CA PHE A 48 8.85 -2.08 14.85
C PHE A 48 9.56 -2.90 13.77
N SER A 49 10.65 -3.53 14.16
CA SER A 49 11.20 -4.65 13.40
C SER A 49 10.59 -5.93 13.94
N LEU A 50 9.97 -6.72 13.07
CA LEU A 50 9.61 -8.09 13.44
C LEU A 50 10.89 -8.87 13.80
N PRO A 51 10.78 -9.83 14.74
CA PRO A 51 11.91 -10.74 15.02
C PRO A 51 12.35 -11.43 13.72
N MET A 52 13.59 -11.89 13.71
CA MET A 52 14.16 -12.62 12.58
C MET A 52 13.19 -13.69 12.09
N SER A 53 12.89 -13.70 10.81
CA SER A 53 12.01 -14.64 10.09
C SER A 53 10.64 -14.81 10.74
N ALA A 54 9.69 -13.99 10.34
CA ALA A 54 8.30 -14.08 10.80
C ALA A 54 7.36 -14.54 9.68
N SER A 55 6.34 -15.32 10.05
CA SER A 55 5.28 -15.74 9.14
C SER A 55 3.92 -15.49 9.80
N TYR A 56 3.03 -14.86 9.05
CA TYR A 56 1.65 -14.60 9.46
C TYR A 56 0.68 -15.11 8.40
N SER A 57 -0.44 -15.67 8.85
CA SER A 57 -1.48 -16.18 7.97
C SER A 57 -2.85 -15.73 8.42
N ASN A 58 -3.68 -15.28 7.49
CA ASN A 58 -5.06 -14.86 7.73
C ASN A 58 -5.18 -13.74 8.79
N VAL A 59 -4.23 -12.81 8.81
CA VAL A 59 -4.19 -11.70 9.76
C VAL A 59 -4.44 -10.39 9.03
N SER A 60 -5.19 -9.50 9.68
CA SER A 60 -5.33 -8.11 9.23
C SER A 60 -4.38 -7.21 10.03
N PHE A 61 -3.69 -6.32 9.32
CA PHE A 61 -2.78 -5.33 9.89
C PHE A 61 -3.22 -3.92 9.53
N VAL A 62 -3.01 -2.99 10.44
CA VAL A 62 -3.10 -1.55 10.17
C VAL A 62 -1.74 -0.92 10.40
N LEU A 63 -1.17 -0.34 9.34
CA LEU A 63 0.17 0.21 9.31
C LEU A 63 0.13 1.74 9.38
N HIS A 64 0.67 2.32 10.45
CA HIS A 64 0.64 3.78 10.69
C HIS A 64 1.90 4.53 10.26
N GLY A 65 3.05 3.86 10.24
CA GLY A 65 4.33 4.51 9.97
C GLY A 65 5.26 3.62 9.15
N ARG A 66 6.55 3.72 9.37
CA ARG A 66 7.55 2.90 8.69
C ARG A 66 7.66 1.54 9.34
N PHE A 67 7.58 0.53 8.53
CA PHE A 67 7.71 -0.86 8.93
C PHE A 67 8.94 -1.49 8.26
N TYR A 68 9.88 -1.95 9.07
CA TYR A 68 11.15 -2.48 8.59
C TYR A 68 11.16 -4.01 8.58
N VAL A 69 11.51 -4.58 7.44
CA VAL A 69 11.71 -6.03 7.26
C VAL A 69 13.21 -6.29 7.22
N ASN A 70 13.75 -6.80 8.34
CA ASN A 70 15.21 -7.01 8.52
C ASN A 70 15.68 -8.37 7.99
N ASP A 71 14.79 -9.36 7.98
CA ASP A 71 15.07 -10.73 7.57
C ASP A 71 13.94 -11.22 6.65
N THR A 72 13.39 -12.39 6.82
CA THR A 72 12.31 -12.89 5.98
C THR A 72 10.96 -12.70 6.66
N LEU A 73 10.07 -11.94 6.00
CA LEU A 73 8.66 -11.80 6.37
C LEU A 73 7.78 -12.47 5.33
N ILE A 74 6.95 -13.41 5.79
CA ILE A 74 5.97 -14.11 4.95
C ILE A 74 4.56 -13.70 5.41
N LEU A 75 3.76 -13.16 4.49
CA LEU A 75 2.36 -12.85 4.71
C LEU A 75 1.51 -13.72 3.77
N THR A 76 0.69 -14.61 4.35
CA THR A 76 -0.18 -15.52 3.60
C THR A 76 -1.64 -15.19 3.88
N ASN A 77 -2.41 -14.88 2.84
CA ASN A 77 -3.82 -14.50 2.93
C ASN A 77 -4.07 -13.37 3.95
N CYS A 78 -3.15 -12.42 4.03
CA CYS A 78 -3.24 -11.28 4.93
C CYS A 78 -3.86 -10.06 4.25
N SER A 79 -4.40 -9.15 5.05
CA SER A 79 -4.85 -7.83 4.61
C SER A 79 -4.08 -6.75 5.35
N VAL A 80 -3.40 -5.87 4.62
CA VAL A 80 -2.65 -4.76 5.20
C VAL A 80 -3.27 -3.45 4.77
N TYR A 81 -3.69 -2.65 5.72
CA TYR A 81 -4.29 -1.33 5.51
C TYR A 81 -3.30 -0.25 5.94
N ALA A 82 -2.82 0.52 5.00
CA ALA A 82 -1.75 1.47 5.22
C ALA A 82 -2.25 2.92 5.30
N TYR A 83 -1.83 3.66 6.33
CA TYR A 83 -2.04 5.10 6.43
C TYR A 83 -1.15 5.88 5.44
N PRO A 84 -1.45 7.16 5.15
CA PRO A 84 -0.74 7.93 4.13
C PRO A 84 0.77 8.06 4.33
N ALA A 85 1.23 8.09 5.58
CA ALA A 85 2.67 8.15 5.91
C ALA A 85 3.34 6.78 5.98
N ALA A 86 2.55 5.70 5.90
CA ALA A 86 3.04 4.34 6.04
C ALA A 86 3.92 3.94 4.85
N GLN A 87 4.96 3.17 5.16
CA GLN A 87 5.87 2.59 4.19
C GLN A 87 6.41 1.26 4.69
N ILE A 88 6.47 0.25 3.84
CA ILE A 88 7.20 -0.99 4.11
C ILE A 88 8.60 -0.85 3.54
N ILE A 89 9.62 -1.06 4.36
CA ILE A 89 11.03 -0.95 3.96
C ILE A 89 11.70 -2.30 4.18
N VAL A 90 12.01 -2.98 3.08
CA VAL A 90 12.78 -4.23 3.14
C VAL A 90 14.25 -3.86 3.18
N LEU A 91 14.89 -4.11 4.31
CA LEU A 91 16.29 -3.76 4.54
C LEU A 91 17.22 -4.65 3.74
N THR A 92 18.48 -4.25 3.68
CA THR A 92 19.54 -4.95 2.94
C THR A 92 19.61 -6.43 3.34
N GLY A 93 19.44 -7.30 2.35
CA GLY A 93 19.41 -8.75 2.55
C GLY A 93 18.09 -9.32 3.05
N GLY A 94 17.12 -8.48 3.41
CA GLY A 94 15.78 -8.92 3.82
C GLY A 94 14.91 -9.39 2.67
N ALA A 95 13.87 -10.14 2.99
CA ALA A 95 12.89 -10.66 2.03
C ALA A 95 11.45 -10.43 2.50
N LEU A 96 10.61 -9.88 1.65
CA LEU A 96 9.17 -9.80 1.83
C LEU A 96 8.50 -10.77 0.86
N ILE A 97 7.70 -11.69 1.39
CA ILE A 97 6.98 -12.70 0.60
C ILE A 97 5.49 -12.51 0.86
N LEU A 98 4.74 -12.19 -0.19
CA LEU A 98 3.30 -12.00 -0.19
C LEU A 98 2.65 -13.16 -0.97
N GLN A 99 1.76 -13.89 -0.30
CA GLN A 99 1.02 -15.02 -0.86
C GLN A 99 -0.48 -14.77 -0.63
N GLY A 100 -1.24 -14.51 -1.68
CA GLY A 100 -2.66 -14.18 -1.57
C GLY A 100 -2.95 -12.94 -0.70
N THR A 101 -1.97 -12.06 -0.52
CA THR A 101 -2.01 -10.94 0.43
C THR A 101 -2.33 -9.63 -0.28
N THR A 102 -3.25 -8.86 0.30
CA THR A 102 -3.62 -7.54 -0.19
C THR A 102 -3.02 -6.45 0.69
N ILE A 103 -2.35 -5.46 0.08
CA ILE A 103 -1.88 -4.24 0.72
C ILE A 103 -2.52 -3.04 0.02
N THR A 104 -3.28 -2.25 0.74
CA THR A 104 -4.02 -1.11 0.20
C THR A 104 -4.00 0.08 1.16
N ALA A 105 -4.34 1.26 0.67
CA ALA A 105 -4.44 2.44 1.52
C ALA A 105 -5.74 2.45 2.34
N CYS A 106 -5.70 3.16 3.47
CA CYS A 106 -6.87 3.42 4.30
C CYS A 106 -7.76 4.55 3.75
N THR A 107 -7.15 5.67 3.43
CA THR A 107 -7.89 6.89 3.05
C THR A 107 -7.23 7.64 1.90
N GLN A 108 -5.93 7.76 1.91
CA GLN A 108 -5.11 8.41 0.91
C GLN A 108 -3.94 7.49 0.58
N MET A 109 -3.31 7.70 -0.56
CA MET A 109 -2.15 6.91 -0.98
C MET A 109 -1.09 6.83 0.10
N TRP A 110 -0.62 5.63 0.34
CA TRP A 110 0.51 5.34 1.22
C TRP A 110 1.83 5.39 0.44
N LYS A 111 2.97 5.29 1.10
CA LYS A 111 4.27 5.47 0.43
C LYS A 111 4.71 4.27 -0.41
N GLY A 112 4.16 3.09 -0.14
CA GLY A 112 4.47 1.86 -0.86
C GLY A 112 5.59 1.03 -0.24
N ILE A 113 6.15 0.11 -1.04
CA ILE A 113 7.20 -0.82 -0.64
C ILE A 113 8.54 -0.33 -1.18
N MET A 114 9.53 -0.12 -0.31
CA MET A 114 10.90 0.20 -0.69
C MET A 114 11.80 -1.02 -0.47
N LEU A 115 12.49 -1.42 -1.52
CA LEU A 115 13.47 -2.51 -1.52
C LEU A 115 14.87 -1.90 -1.48
N ASN A 116 15.59 -2.08 -0.37
CA ASN A 116 16.98 -1.65 -0.25
C ASN A 116 17.92 -2.60 -1.03
N ASP A 117 19.20 -2.27 -1.06
CA ASP A 117 20.21 -3.07 -1.74
C ASP A 117 20.16 -4.55 -1.31
N LYS A 118 20.24 -5.46 -2.28
CA LYS A 118 20.19 -6.93 -2.07
C LYS A 118 18.93 -7.45 -1.36
N SER A 119 17.89 -6.64 -1.20
CA SER A 119 16.63 -7.11 -0.68
C SER A 119 15.75 -7.75 -1.76
N ARG A 120 14.73 -8.46 -1.32
CA ARG A 120 13.87 -9.23 -2.23
C ARG A 120 12.39 -9.05 -1.90
N LEU A 121 11.58 -8.91 -2.94
CA LEU A 121 10.11 -9.01 -2.88
C LEU A 121 9.65 -10.18 -3.75
N VAL A 122 8.78 -11.01 -3.21
CA VAL A 122 8.08 -12.05 -3.97
C VAL A 122 6.58 -11.89 -3.74
N MET A 123 5.82 -11.79 -4.81
CA MET A 123 4.35 -11.73 -4.78
C MET A 123 3.78 -12.89 -5.59
N THR A 124 2.94 -13.70 -4.97
CA THR A 124 2.31 -14.87 -5.58
C THR A 124 0.82 -14.94 -5.20
N GLU A 125 0.10 -15.87 -5.80
CA GLU A 125 -1.27 -16.22 -5.41
C GLU A 125 -2.22 -15.02 -5.44
N GLN A 126 -2.18 -14.24 -6.55
CA GLN A 126 -3.01 -13.05 -6.73
C GLN A 126 -2.81 -11.97 -5.66
N SER A 127 -1.61 -11.88 -5.10
CA SER A 127 -1.29 -10.79 -4.18
C SER A 127 -1.45 -9.43 -4.87
N LEU A 128 -1.89 -8.45 -4.09
CA LEU A 128 -2.19 -7.10 -4.56
C LEU A 128 -1.45 -6.05 -3.73
N VAL A 129 -0.78 -5.13 -4.40
CA VAL A 129 -0.33 -3.85 -3.83
C VAL A 129 -1.06 -2.73 -4.55
N ALA A 130 -1.83 -1.94 -3.82
CA ALA A 130 -2.65 -0.87 -4.41
C ALA A 130 -2.57 0.45 -3.63
N ASP A 131 -3.05 1.52 -4.27
CA ASP A 131 -3.24 2.85 -3.69
C ASP A 131 -1.96 3.47 -3.11
N ALA A 132 -0.82 3.28 -3.76
CA ALA A 132 0.47 3.79 -3.29
C ALA A 132 1.01 4.96 -4.14
N ASP A 133 1.80 5.85 -3.52
CA ASP A 133 2.60 6.82 -4.28
C ASP A 133 3.53 6.07 -5.24
N ILE A 134 4.28 5.10 -4.69
CA ILE A 134 5.14 4.19 -5.46
C ILE A 134 4.86 2.78 -4.97
N GLY A 135 4.21 1.95 -5.79
CA GLY A 135 3.87 0.58 -5.42
C GLY A 135 5.12 -0.19 -4.98
N ILE A 136 6.14 -0.26 -5.85
CA ILE A 136 7.42 -0.90 -5.57
C ILE A 136 8.54 0.06 -5.97
N GLN A 137 9.36 0.50 -5.02
CA GLN A 137 10.59 1.23 -5.26
C GLN A 137 11.77 0.27 -5.11
N ALA A 138 12.43 -0.06 -6.23
CA ALA A 138 13.54 -1.00 -6.24
C ALA A 138 14.88 -0.25 -6.26
N MET A 139 15.67 -0.38 -5.19
CA MET A 139 17.02 0.18 -5.10
C MET A 139 18.05 -0.77 -5.73
N ASN A 140 19.25 -0.26 -5.96
CA ASN A 140 20.33 -1.04 -6.59
C ASN A 140 20.57 -2.40 -5.91
N GLY A 141 20.74 -3.45 -6.70
CA GLY A 141 20.97 -4.81 -6.20
C GLY A 141 19.73 -5.52 -5.65
N SER A 142 18.57 -4.85 -5.55
CA SER A 142 17.32 -5.48 -5.13
C SER A 142 16.71 -6.35 -6.24
N SER A 143 15.80 -7.24 -5.84
CA SER A 143 15.05 -8.07 -6.78
C SER A 143 13.55 -8.11 -6.42
N PHE A 144 12.71 -8.22 -7.45
CA PHE A 144 11.26 -8.43 -7.26
C PHE A 144 10.74 -9.46 -8.27
N PHE A 145 9.80 -10.28 -7.79
CA PHE A 145 9.15 -11.32 -8.57
C PHE A 145 7.64 -11.22 -8.36
N LEU A 146 6.88 -10.96 -9.43
CA LEU A 146 5.44 -10.91 -9.43
C LEU A 146 4.91 -12.08 -10.28
N LEU A 147 4.28 -13.03 -9.62
CA LEU A 147 3.75 -14.25 -10.25
C LEU A 147 2.23 -14.28 -10.06
N GLY A 148 1.48 -13.96 -11.11
CA GLY A 148 0.02 -13.85 -11.06
C GLY A 148 -0.48 -12.82 -10.05
N SER A 149 0.27 -11.73 -9.84
CA SER A 149 0.02 -10.72 -8.82
C SER A 149 -0.03 -9.32 -9.43
N SER A 150 -0.61 -8.35 -8.73
CA SER A 150 -0.90 -7.05 -9.30
C SER A 150 -0.34 -5.90 -8.47
N VAL A 151 0.05 -4.81 -9.17
CA VAL A 151 0.39 -3.52 -8.58
C VAL A 151 -0.44 -2.46 -9.30
N THR A 152 -1.51 -1.96 -8.66
CA THR A 152 -2.52 -1.11 -9.31
C THR A 152 -2.80 0.16 -8.52
N ASP A 153 -3.47 1.10 -9.14
CA ASP A 153 -3.93 2.35 -8.50
C ASP A 153 -2.81 3.11 -7.79
N CYS A 154 -1.60 3.02 -8.34
CA CYS A 154 -0.42 3.71 -7.85
C CYS A 154 -0.06 4.89 -8.77
N VAL A 155 0.53 5.96 -8.23
CA VAL A 155 1.10 7.01 -9.08
C VAL A 155 2.20 6.44 -9.97
N ARG A 156 2.99 5.53 -9.40
CA ARG A 156 3.97 4.70 -10.12
C ARG A 156 3.91 3.28 -9.59
N SER A 157 3.58 2.32 -10.44
CA SER A 157 3.52 0.92 -10.02
C SER A 157 4.90 0.39 -9.64
N ILE A 158 5.92 0.63 -10.48
CA ILE A 158 7.32 0.29 -10.19
C ILE A 158 8.19 1.50 -10.48
N PHE A 159 9.09 1.81 -9.59
CA PHE A 159 10.08 2.87 -9.75
C PHE A 159 11.48 2.37 -9.44
N VAL A 160 12.38 2.57 -10.40
CA VAL A 160 13.81 2.29 -10.29
C VAL A 160 14.55 3.63 -10.35
N PRO A 161 15.09 4.13 -9.23
CA PRO A 161 15.87 5.36 -9.24
C PRO A 161 17.11 5.21 -10.08
N GLN A 162 17.41 6.19 -10.93
CA GLN A 162 18.66 6.23 -11.66
C GLN A 162 19.84 6.43 -10.70
N GLN A 163 20.80 5.54 -10.77
CA GLN A 163 22.03 5.66 -9.97
C GLN A 163 23.08 6.48 -10.71
N SER A 164 23.85 7.28 -9.98
CA SER A 164 24.87 8.17 -10.53
C SER A 164 26.03 7.44 -11.25
N ASN A 165 26.21 6.16 -10.97
CA ASN A 165 27.25 5.32 -11.59
C ASN A 165 26.76 4.48 -12.79
N GLY A 166 25.50 4.62 -13.20
CA GLY A 166 24.95 3.96 -14.39
C GLY A 166 24.75 2.44 -14.30
N LEU A 167 25.11 1.80 -13.18
CA LEU A 167 24.98 0.36 -12.97
C LEU A 167 23.81 0.06 -12.02
N ASN A 168 22.66 -0.24 -12.58
CA ASN A 168 21.52 -0.75 -11.83
C ASN A 168 21.49 -2.27 -11.92
N ASN A 169 21.88 -2.95 -10.85
CA ASN A 169 21.85 -4.42 -10.76
C ASN A 169 20.49 -4.90 -10.20
N ILE A 170 19.38 -4.38 -10.74
CA ILE A 170 18.03 -4.74 -10.31
C ILE A 170 17.54 -5.90 -11.17
N GLN A 171 16.99 -6.92 -10.51
CA GLN A 171 16.34 -8.04 -11.18
C GLN A 171 14.82 -7.95 -10.95
N GLY A 172 14.07 -7.70 -12.01
CA GLY A 172 12.62 -7.73 -12.02
C GLY A 172 12.11 -8.86 -12.91
N TYR A 173 11.19 -9.65 -12.38
CA TYR A 173 10.48 -10.68 -13.14
C TYR A 173 8.98 -10.54 -12.90
N VAL A 174 8.21 -10.47 -13.99
CA VAL A 174 6.76 -10.39 -13.95
C VAL A 174 6.19 -11.44 -14.89
N ASN A 175 5.37 -12.32 -14.34
CA ASN A 175 4.62 -13.31 -15.10
C ASN A 175 3.14 -13.25 -14.69
N ASP A 176 2.25 -13.07 -15.65
CA ASP A 176 0.80 -12.89 -15.45
C ASP A 176 0.45 -11.80 -14.43
N GLY A 177 1.34 -10.82 -14.28
CA GLY A 177 1.14 -9.66 -13.41
C GLY A 177 0.40 -8.55 -14.12
N THR A 178 -0.42 -7.80 -13.37
CA THR A 178 -1.16 -6.64 -13.88
C THR A 178 -0.62 -5.35 -13.27
N PHE A 179 -0.39 -4.36 -14.13
CA PHE A 179 -0.11 -2.98 -13.74
C PHE A 179 -1.25 -2.11 -14.27
N GLY A 180 -1.89 -1.36 -13.39
CA GLY A 180 -3.02 -0.52 -13.75
C GLY A 180 -3.03 0.81 -13.00
N ARG A 181 -3.72 1.77 -13.58
CA ARG A 181 -4.19 2.99 -12.91
C ARG A 181 -5.62 2.80 -12.49
#